data_8c5b41cebac9583db3cdd8aa1b6a09b1
#
_entry.id   8c5b41cebac9583db3cdd8aa1b6a09b1
#
_cell.length_a   1.000
_cell.length_b   1.000
_cell.length_c   1.000
_cell.angle_alpha   90.00
_cell.angle_beta   90.00
_cell.angle_gamma   90.00
#
_symmetry.space_group_name_H-M   'P 1'
#
loop_
_entity.id
_entity.type
_entity.pdbx_description
1 polymer ?
#
loop_
_entity_poly.entity_id
_entity_poly.type
_entity_poly.pdbx_seq_one_letter_code
_entity_poly.pdbx_strand_id
1 'polypeptide(L)'
;MPTSTYRHEWDCGLVSPTATAIKAMAIIKARPNDIFPFKVSGGSSAIVMGVNYDLLNTIGPNNLGLGPDPIKVTSVSADSFTFSTLAGHHRGAGQTITFKTFEKGGHVWLTQFGTFNSLDPRQYAYNTGATLAWALQAHNLRVAIGTVGSANLATAERALDALRPSTYLNVF
;
A
#
# COMPACT_ATOMS: atom_id res chain seq x y z
N MET A 1 8.34 -5.78 -22.36
CA MET A 1 7.80 -4.42 -22.31
C MET A 1 8.69 -3.57 -21.42
N PRO A 2 8.96 -2.32 -21.75
CA PRO A 2 9.73 -1.44 -20.87
C PRO A 2 8.95 -1.26 -19.56
N THR A 3 9.62 -1.60 -18.46
CA THR A 3 9.06 -1.56 -17.12
C THR A 3 9.79 -0.50 -16.33
N SER A 4 9.05 0.40 -15.72
CA SER A 4 9.55 1.35 -14.73
C SER A 4 9.18 0.91 -13.32
N THR A 5 9.85 1.47 -12.34
CA THR A 5 9.62 1.19 -10.93
C THR A 5 9.19 2.45 -10.19
N TYR A 6 8.47 2.27 -9.11
CA TYR A 6 8.16 3.34 -8.16
C TYR A 6 8.44 2.84 -6.73
N ARG A 7 8.70 3.77 -5.84
CA ARG A 7 8.93 3.48 -4.42
C ARG A 7 8.42 4.62 -3.55
N HIS A 8 7.73 4.27 -2.48
CA HIS A 8 7.31 5.17 -1.42
C HIS A 8 7.82 4.64 -0.09
N GLU A 9 8.24 5.53 0.79
CA GLU A 9 8.63 5.21 2.16
C GLU A 9 7.94 6.16 3.13
N TRP A 10 7.37 5.60 4.21
CA TRP A 10 6.58 6.33 5.19
C TRP A 10 7.09 6.03 6.58
N ASP A 11 7.35 7.07 7.34
CA ASP A 11 7.61 6.96 8.77
C ASP A 11 6.31 6.62 9.50
N CYS A 12 6.26 5.47 10.13
CA CYS A 12 5.09 4.99 10.88
C CYS A 12 5.21 5.19 12.39
N GLY A 13 6.21 5.94 12.85
CA GLY A 13 6.38 6.34 14.24
C GLY A 13 7.44 5.54 14.99
N LEU A 14 7.59 5.87 16.26
CA LEU A 14 8.63 5.30 17.11
C LEU A 14 8.44 3.79 17.34
N VAL A 15 9.54 3.06 17.31
CA VAL A 15 9.59 1.66 17.74
C VAL A 15 9.21 1.56 19.22
N SER A 16 8.37 0.60 19.55
CA SER A 16 7.98 0.27 20.91
C SER A 16 7.71 -1.24 21.03
N PRO A 17 7.46 -1.78 22.22
CA PRO A 17 7.11 -3.20 22.37
C PRO A 17 5.88 -3.65 21.56
N THR A 18 4.96 -2.72 21.23
CA THR A 18 3.76 -2.98 20.42
C THR A 18 3.91 -2.54 18.97
N ALA A 19 4.92 -1.73 18.64
CA ALA A 19 5.17 -1.13 17.35
C ALA A 19 6.57 -1.49 16.84
N THR A 20 6.76 -2.73 16.44
CA THR A 20 7.96 -3.20 15.72
C THR A 20 7.62 -3.43 14.25
N ALA A 21 8.63 -3.47 13.37
CA ALA A 21 8.42 -3.74 11.95
C ALA A 21 7.71 -5.08 11.72
N ILE A 22 8.09 -6.13 12.45
CA ILE A 22 7.48 -7.46 12.33
C ILE A 22 6.02 -7.45 12.79
N LYS A 23 5.72 -6.78 13.90
CA LYS A 23 4.33 -6.65 14.39
C LYS A 23 3.47 -5.82 13.45
N ALA A 24 4.01 -4.74 12.92
CA ALA A 24 3.34 -3.90 11.92
C ALA A 24 2.98 -4.72 10.66
N MET A 25 3.91 -5.49 10.12
CA MET A 25 3.65 -6.35 8.98
C MET A 25 2.65 -7.47 9.31
N ALA A 26 2.72 -8.05 10.49
CA ALA A 26 1.76 -9.05 10.94
C ALA A 26 0.32 -8.48 10.99
N ILE A 27 0.15 -7.24 11.44
CA ILE A 27 -1.15 -6.53 11.44
C ILE A 27 -1.67 -6.33 10.02
N ILE A 28 -0.83 -5.85 9.10
CA ILE A 28 -1.22 -5.65 7.69
C ILE A 28 -1.71 -6.97 7.09
N LYS A 29 -0.97 -8.05 7.30
CA LYS A 29 -1.33 -9.37 6.75
C LYS A 29 -2.58 -9.98 7.38
N ALA A 30 -2.76 -9.81 8.69
CA ALA A 30 -3.90 -10.38 9.41
C ALA A 30 -5.20 -9.60 9.19
N ARG A 31 -5.11 -8.28 9.00
CA ARG A 31 -6.26 -7.38 8.90
C ARG A 31 -6.09 -6.38 7.75
N PRO A 32 -5.96 -6.86 6.50
CA PRO A 32 -5.68 -5.97 5.37
C PRO A 32 -6.75 -4.90 5.17
N ASN A 33 -8.02 -5.22 5.42
CA ASN A 33 -9.12 -4.27 5.25
C ASN A 33 -9.16 -3.15 6.30
N ASP A 34 -8.44 -3.28 7.42
CA ASP A 34 -8.28 -2.22 8.40
C ASP A 34 -7.15 -1.25 8.00
N ILE A 35 -6.21 -1.71 7.20
CA ILE A 35 -4.98 -0.98 6.86
C ILE A 35 -5.02 -0.42 5.44
N PHE A 36 -5.40 -1.23 4.45
CA PHE A 36 -5.55 -0.75 3.08
C PHE A 36 -6.74 0.22 2.96
N PRO A 37 -6.60 1.30 2.19
CA PRO A 37 -7.68 2.26 1.97
C PRO A 37 -8.71 1.76 0.95
N PHE A 38 -8.52 0.58 0.39
CA PHE A 38 -9.43 -0.11 -0.50
C PHE A 38 -9.76 -1.49 0.06
N LYS A 39 -10.86 -2.08 -0.39
CA LYS A 39 -11.26 -3.40 0.06
C LYS A 39 -10.43 -4.48 -0.63
N VAL A 40 -9.83 -5.36 0.16
CA VAL A 40 -9.21 -6.60 -0.31
C VAL A 40 -10.25 -7.72 -0.15
N SER A 41 -10.73 -8.25 -1.26
CA SER A 41 -11.80 -9.26 -1.30
C SER A 41 -11.31 -10.52 -2.00
N GLY A 42 -11.67 -11.68 -1.50
CA GLY A 42 -11.30 -12.94 -2.16
C GLY A 42 -11.09 -14.11 -1.21
N GLY A 43 -10.20 -15.00 -1.56
CA GLY A 43 -10.05 -16.32 -0.97
C GLY A 43 -9.67 -16.39 0.52
N SER A 44 -9.35 -15.27 1.17
CA SER A 44 -9.06 -15.20 2.60
C SER A 44 -9.30 -13.80 3.14
N SER A 45 -9.61 -13.69 4.45
CA SER A 45 -9.66 -12.41 5.17
C SER A 45 -8.27 -11.87 5.53
N ALA A 46 -7.24 -12.71 5.46
CA ALA A 46 -5.83 -12.38 5.68
C ALA A 46 -5.04 -12.49 4.38
N ILE A 47 -3.86 -11.87 4.31
CA ILE A 47 -2.94 -12.01 3.19
C ILE A 47 -2.24 -13.37 3.29
N VAL A 48 -2.51 -14.24 2.33
CA VAL A 48 -2.01 -15.62 2.27
C VAL A 48 -1.30 -15.88 0.96
N MET A 49 -0.14 -16.52 1.03
CA MET A 49 0.65 -16.93 -0.13
C MET A 49 -0.18 -17.76 -1.12
N GLY A 50 -0.09 -17.42 -2.41
CA GLY A 50 -0.74 -18.15 -3.49
C GLY A 50 -2.23 -17.86 -3.69
N VAL A 51 -2.85 -17.09 -2.79
CA VAL A 51 -4.27 -16.75 -2.86
C VAL A 51 -4.51 -15.57 -3.81
N ASN A 52 -5.61 -15.64 -4.56
CA ASN A 52 -6.09 -14.55 -5.41
C ASN A 52 -7.07 -13.66 -4.64
N TYR A 53 -6.97 -12.36 -4.90
CA TYR A 53 -7.85 -11.34 -4.35
C TYR A 53 -8.29 -10.38 -5.45
N ASP A 54 -9.39 -9.69 -5.20
CA ASP A 54 -9.81 -8.51 -5.95
C ASP A 54 -9.63 -7.27 -5.09
N LEU A 55 -8.96 -6.26 -5.62
CA LEU A 55 -8.87 -4.96 -4.99
C LEU A 55 -10.05 -4.10 -5.47
N LEU A 56 -10.90 -3.72 -4.54
CA LEU A 56 -12.07 -2.90 -4.83
C LEU A 56 -11.77 -1.47 -4.39
N ASN A 57 -11.65 -0.57 -5.37
CA ASN A 57 -11.39 0.83 -5.09
C ASN A 57 -12.65 1.49 -4.54
N THR A 58 -12.61 1.87 -3.26
CA THR A 58 -13.68 2.58 -2.56
C THR A 58 -13.29 4.01 -2.20
N ILE A 59 -12.15 4.51 -2.68
CA ILE A 59 -11.61 5.81 -2.33
C ILE A 59 -12.22 6.90 -3.20
N GLY A 60 -12.97 7.82 -2.56
CA GLY A 60 -13.44 9.05 -3.13
C GLY A 60 -14.79 9.01 -3.84
N PRO A 61 -15.41 10.20 -4.02
CA PRO A 61 -16.74 10.33 -4.64
C PRO A 61 -16.73 9.97 -6.13
N ASN A 62 -15.60 10.02 -6.75
CA ASN A 62 -15.34 9.52 -8.09
C ASN A 62 -14.62 8.19 -7.96
N ASN A 63 -15.38 7.16 -7.65
CA ASN A 63 -14.96 5.80 -7.93
C ASN A 63 -14.47 5.85 -9.38
N LEU A 64 -13.14 5.86 -9.61
CA LEU A 64 -12.57 6.05 -10.95
C LEU A 64 -12.90 4.87 -11.89
N GLY A 65 -13.94 4.10 -11.56
CA GLY A 65 -14.39 2.96 -12.33
C GLY A 65 -13.33 1.86 -12.43
N LEU A 66 -12.35 1.90 -11.56
CA LEU A 66 -11.23 0.98 -11.52
C LEU A 66 -11.57 -0.12 -10.52
N GLY A 67 -11.87 -1.25 -11.01
CA GLY A 67 -12.07 -2.45 -10.22
C GLY A 67 -13.20 -3.33 -10.77
N PRO A 68 -13.24 -4.60 -10.37
CA PRO A 68 -12.25 -5.23 -9.50
C PRO A 68 -10.88 -5.38 -10.16
N ASP A 69 -9.82 -5.14 -9.39
CA ASP A 69 -8.44 -5.28 -9.82
C ASP A 69 -7.86 -6.61 -9.30
N PRO A 70 -7.81 -7.66 -10.13
CA PRO A 70 -7.42 -8.98 -9.69
C PRO A 70 -5.90 -9.05 -9.46
N ILE A 71 -5.52 -9.61 -8.31
CA ILE A 71 -4.13 -9.83 -7.90
C ILE A 71 -3.94 -11.23 -7.33
N LYS A 72 -2.69 -11.66 -7.28
CA LYS A 72 -2.25 -12.86 -6.56
C LYS A 72 -1.12 -12.53 -5.61
N VAL A 73 -1.16 -13.10 -4.42
CA VAL A 73 -0.03 -13.03 -3.49
C VAL A 73 1.06 -14.03 -3.93
N THR A 74 2.21 -13.51 -4.34
CA THR A 74 3.30 -14.31 -4.91
C THR A 74 4.49 -14.48 -3.97
N SER A 75 4.55 -13.69 -2.90
CA SER A 75 5.59 -13.82 -1.86
C SER A 75 5.04 -13.36 -0.52
N VAL A 76 5.42 -14.02 0.55
CA VAL A 76 5.15 -13.65 1.94
C VAL A 76 6.35 -13.98 2.80
N SER A 77 6.79 -13.02 3.61
CA SER A 77 7.81 -13.18 4.65
C SER A 77 7.36 -12.56 5.97
N ALA A 78 8.22 -12.57 6.99
CA ALA A 78 7.91 -11.96 8.28
C ALA A 78 7.69 -10.44 8.15
N ASP A 79 8.45 -9.76 7.28
CA ASP A 79 8.49 -8.31 7.13
C ASP A 79 7.94 -7.80 5.79
N SER A 80 7.42 -8.68 4.91
CA SER A 80 6.95 -8.27 3.59
C SER A 80 5.93 -9.22 2.97
N PHE A 81 5.24 -8.75 1.94
CA PHE A 81 4.51 -9.56 0.97
C PHE A 81 4.45 -8.85 -0.38
N THR A 82 4.23 -9.62 -1.45
CA THR A 82 4.18 -9.12 -2.83
C THR A 82 2.87 -9.54 -3.48
N PHE A 83 2.22 -8.59 -4.14
CA PHE A 83 1.15 -8.82 -5.09
C PHE A 83 1.71 -8.85 -6.51
N SER A 84 1.18 -9.75 -7.33
CA SER A 84 1.30 -9.69 -8.79
C SER A 84 -0.06 -9.45 -9.40
N THR A 85 -0.14 -8.53 -10.35
CA THR A 85 -1.39 -8.24 -11.06
C THR A 85 -1.74 -9.37 -12.02
N LEU A 86 -3.01 -9.68 -12.12
CA LEU A 86 -3.55 -10.68 -13.03
C LEU A 86 -4.21 -10.02 -14.24
N ALA A 87 -4.63 -10.84 -15.22
CA ALA A 87 -5.39 -10.37 -16.37
C ALA A 87 -6.69 -9.67 -15.89
N GLY A 88 -6.99 -8.52 -16.47
CA GLY A 88 -8.11 -7.67 -16.06
C GLY A 88 -7.77 -6.56 -15.07
N HIS A 89 -6.59 -6.58 -14.46
CA HIS A 89 -6.12 -5.47 -13.63
C HIS A 89 -5.86 -4.22 -14.48
N HIS A 90 -6.22 -3.04 -13.97
CA HIS A 90 -6.08 -1.77 -14.72
C HIS A 90 -4.62 -1.45 -15.10
N ARG A 91 -3.63 -1.95 -14.36
CA ARG A 91 -2.20 -1.83 -14.69
C ARG A 91 -1.69 -2.88 -15.67
N GLY A 92 -2.57 -3.77 -16.15
CA GLY A 92 -2.17 -4.95 -16.92
C GLY A 92 -1.63 -6.08 -16.03
N ALA A 93 -1.52 -7.27 -16.59
CA ALA A 93 -0.99 -8.44 -15.90
C ALA A 93 0.54 -8.39 -15.75
N GLY A 94 1.05 -9.06 -14.71
CA GLY A 94 2.49 -9.24 -14.50
C GLY A 94 3.22 -8.06 -13.86
N GLN A 95 2.49 -7.02 -13.43
CA GLN A 95 3.07 -5.98 -12.61
C GLN A 95 3.14 -6.42 -11.14
N THR A 96 4.10 -5.92 -10.40
CA THR A 96 4.29 -6.30 -9.01
C THR A 96 4.23 -5.10 -8.10
N ILE A 97 3.75 -5.30 -6.88
CA ILE A 97 3.92 -4.38 -5.77
C ILE A 97 4.29 -5.15 -4.52
N THR A 98 5.34 -4.70 -3.85
CA THR A 98 5.82 -5.25 -2.58
C THR A 98 5.60 -4.25 -1.47
N PHE A 99 5.06 -4.74 -0.38
CA PHE A 99 4.90 -4.04 0.89
C PHE A 99 5.92 -4.60 1.86
N LYS A 100 6.70 -3.72 2.47
CA LYS A 100 7.72 -4.12 3.44
C LYS A 100 7.76 -3.15 4.60
N THR A 101 7.90 -3.68 5.80
CA THR A 101 8.18 -2.91 7.01
C THR A 101 9.61 -3.14 7.47
N PHE A 102 10.25 -2.11 7.98
CA PHE A 102 11.61 -2.18 8.52
C PHE A 102 11.78 -1.14 9.61
N GLU A 103 12.87 -1.24 10.36
CA GLU A 103 13.23 -0.28 11.40
C GLU A 103 14.46 0.51 10.98
N LYS A 104 14.41 1.81 11.18
CA LYS A 104 15.52 2.72 10.90
C LYS A 104 15.45 3.94 11.82
N GLY A 105 16.56 4.27 12.47
CA GLY A 105 16.64 5.42 13.36
C GLY A 105 15.67 5.38 14.53
N GLY A 106 15.32 4.20 15.03
CA GLY A 106 14.34 4.04 16.12
C GLY A 106 12.89 4.20 15.69
N HIS A 107 12.60 4.24 14.40
CA HIS A 107 11.26 4.33 13.83
C HIS A 107 10.91 3.09 13.02
N VAL A 108 9.62 2.78 12.96
CA VAL A 108 9.04 1.80 12.03
C VAL A 108 8.75 2.50 10.71
N TRP A 109 9.16 1.92 9.62
CA TRP A 109 8.93 2.39 8.27
C TRP A 109 8.10 1.40 7.47
N LEU A 110 7.21 1.92 6.64
CA LEU A 110 6.51 1.16 5.61
C LEU A 110 6.98 1.61 4.24
N THR A 111 7.36 0.66 3.39
CA THR A 111 7.66 0.93 1.99
C THR A 111 6.72 0.16 1.08
N GLN A 112 6.27 0.83 0.03
CA GLN A 112 5.63 0.21 -1.13
C GLN A 112 6.53 0.45 -2.33
N PHE A 113 6.90 -0.61 -3.02
CA PHE A 113 7.64 -0.50 -4.26
C PHE A 113 7.10 -1.49 -5.29
N GLY A 114 7.09 -1.07 -6.53
CA GLY A 114 6.47 -1.87 -7.57
C GLY A 114 6.90 -1.50 -8.97
N THR A 115 6.29 -2.17 -9.92
CA THR A 115 6.55 -2.00 -11.34
C THR A 115 5.31 -1.48 -12.05
N PHE A 116 5.51 -0.78 -13.16
CA PHE A 116 4.45 -0.35 -14.06
C PHE A 116 4.93 -0.29 -15.51
N ASN A 117 3.99 -0.39 -16.46
CA ASN A 117 4.30 -0.22 -17.88
C ASN A 117 4.52 1.26 -18.19
N SER A 118 5.75 1.65 -18.47
CA SER A 118 6.13 3.05 -18.73
C SER A 118 5.66 3.59 -20.09
N LEU A 119 5.19 2.72 -20.99
CA LEU A 119 4.64 3.15 -22.29
C LEU A 119 3.15 3.50 -22.25
N ASP A 120 2.46 3.20 -21.15
CA ASP A 120 1.05 3.56 -20.99
C ASP A 120 0.94 4.89 -20.22
N PRO A 121 0.58 6.01 -20.88
CA PRO A 121 0.50 7.31 -20.21
C PRO A 121 -0.52 7.34 -19.06
N ARG A 122 -1.52 6.47 -19.06
CA ARG A 122 -2.49 6.34 -17.94
C ARG A 122 -1.81 5.91 -16.65
N GLN A 123 -0.69 5.20 -16.73
CA GLN A 123 0.03 4.72 -15.55
C GLN A 123 0.57 5.86 -14.68
N TYR A 124 0.91 7.00 -15.27
CA TYR A 124 1.34 8.18 -14.51
C TYR A 124 0.20 8.76 -13.68
N ALA A 125 -1.00 8.86 -14.26
CA ALA A 125 -2.19 9.30 -13.54
C ALA A 125 -2.55 8.29 -12.42
N TYR A 126 -2.45 7.00 -12.68
CA TYR A 126 -2.67 5.95 -11.67
C TYR A 126 -1.64 6.02 -10.53
N ASN A 127 -0.38 6.32 -10.83
CA ASN A 127 0.64 6.47 -9.80
C ASN A 127 0.36 7.66 -8.87
N THR A 128 -0.15 8.76 -9.41
CA THR A 128 -0.55 9.92 -8.59
C THR A 128 -1.70 9.55 -7.63
N GLY A 129 -2.73 8.87 -8.13
CA GLY A 129 -3.82 8.37 -7.28
C GLY A 129 -3.37 7.30 -6.28
N ALA A 130 -2.49 6.41 -6.70
CA ALA A 130 -1.94 5.36 -5.84
C ALA A 130 -1.14 5.93 -4.67
N THR A 131 -0.48 7.06 -4.85
CA THR A 131 0.27 7.67 -3.75
C THR A 131 -0.63 8.09 -2.60
N LEU A 132 -1.80 8.65 -2.88
CA LEU A 132 -2.78 8.96 -1.84
C LEU A 132 -3.21 7.67 -1.12
N ALA A 133 -3.45 6.59 -1.86
CA ALA A 133 -3.77 5.30 -1.29
C ALA A 133 -2.67 4.77 -0.36
N TRP A 134 -1.42 4.89 -0.77
CA TRP A 134 -0.28 4.43 0.03
C TRP A 134 -0.04 5.29 1.27
N ALA A 135 -0.27 6.59 1.19
CA ALA A 135 -0.23 7.47 2.36
C ALA A 135 -1.33 7.13 3.37
N LEU A 136 -2.55 6.85 2.91
CA LEU A 136 -3.64 6.39 3.76
C LEU A 136 -3.33 5.04 4.43
N GLN A 137 -2.73 4.11 3.71
CA GLN A 137 -2.26 2.85 4.27
C GLN A 137 -1.28 3.07 5.43
N ALA A 138 -0.30 3.95 5.24
CA ALA A 138 0.67 4.28 6.27
C ALA A 138 0.01 4.93 7.50
N HIS A 139 -0.95 5.83 7.28
CA HIS A 139 -1.73 6.43 8.37
C HIS A 139 -2.52 5.39 9.16
N ASN A 140 -3.24 4.51 8.47
CA ASN A 140 -4.01 3.44 9.11
C ASN A 140 -3.11 2.50 9.91
N LEU A 141 -1.91 2.20 9.39
CA LEU A 141 -0.92 1.42 10.10
C LEU A 141 -0.45 2.12 11.38
N ARG A 142 -0.16 3.42 11.33
CA ARG A 142 0.20 4.20 12.52
C ARG A 142 -0.87 4.16 13.61
N VAL A 143 -2.14 4.26 13.21
CA VAL A 143 -3.27 4.08 14.14
C VAL A 143 -3.25 2.67 14.73
N ALA A 144 -3.11 1.65 13.90
CA ALA A 144 -3.17 0.24 14.32
C ALA A 144 -2.03 -0.16 15.26
N ILE A 145 -0.83 0.40 15.10
CA ILE A 145 0.32 0.16 16.00
C ILE A 145 0.40 1.15 17.16
N GLY A 146 -0.53 2.11 17.27
CA GLY A 146 -0.65 3.03 18.39
C GLY A 146 0.32 4.20 18.37
N THR A 147 0.92 4.56 17.24
CA THR A 147 1.84 5.70 17.12
C THR A 147 1.13 7.04 16.85
N VAL A 148 -0.13 7.01 16.43
CA VAL A 148 -1.04 8.16 16.36
C VAL A 148 -2.43 7.75 16.83
N GLY A 149 -3.21 8.70 17.33
CA GLY A 149 -4.62 8.48 17.65
C GLY A 149 -5.46 8.25 16.38
N SER A 150 -6.60 7.55 16.53
CA SER A 150 -7.59 7.48 15.45
C SER A 150 -8.10 8.92 15.17
N ALA A 151 -8.10 9.30 13.89
CA ALA A 151 -8.45 10.61 13.42
C ALA A 151 -9.65 10.55 12.47
N ASN A 152 -10.44 11.63 12.42
CA ASN A 152 -11.43 11.78 11.37
C ASN A 152 -10.75 12.02 10.01
N LEU A 153 -11.52 11.93 8.92
CA LEU A 153 -10.98 12.02 7.55
C LEU A 153 -10.17 13.31 7.31
N ALA A 154 -10.62 14.47 7.84
CA ALA A 154 -9.92 15.75 7.68
C ALA A 154 -8.55 15.75 8.38
N THR A 155 -8.43 15.08 9.52
CA THR A 155 -7.16 14.90 10.23
C THR A 155 -6.27 13.89 9.49
N ALA A 156 -6.86 12.86 8.89
CA ALA A 156 -6.15 11.94 8.02
C ALA A 156 -5.57 12.66 6.79
N GLU A 157 -6.31 13.53 6.15
CA GLU A 157 -5.84 14.34 5.02
C GLU A 157 -4.65 15.24 5.41
N ARG A 158 -4.68 15.86 6.59
CA ARG A 158 -3.54 16.64 7.09
C ARG A 158 -2.33 15.76 7.44
N ALA A 159 -2.58 14.55 7.97
CA ALA A 159 -1.53 13.59 8.23
C ALA A 159 -0.91 13.09 6.91
N LEU A 160 -1.70 12.99 5.84
CA LEU A 160 -1.25 12.69 4.49
C LEU A 160 -0.29 13.75 3.95
N ASP A 161 -0.59 15.03 4.14
CA ASP A 161 0.29 16.12 3.74
C ASP A 161 1.62 16.09 4.49
N ALA A 162 1.60 15.75 5.79
CA ALA A 162 2.79 15.58 6.61
C ALA A 162 3.62 14.34 6.26
N LEU A 163 2.99 13.30 5.68
CA LEU A 163 3.63 12.05 5.28
C LEU A 163 4.11 12.07 3.83
N ARG A 164 3.87 13.14 3.07
CA ARG A 164 4.35 13.23 1.69
C ARG A 164 5.87 13.07 1.67
N PRO A 165 6.40 12.04 1.00
CA PRO A 165 7.84 11.92 0.85
C PRO A 165 8.31 13.06 -0.06
N SER A 166 9.43 13.66 0.29
CA SER A 166 10.12 14.66 -0.55
C SER A 166 10.54 14.13 -1.93
N THR A 167 10.36 12.85 -2.18
CA THR A 167 10.73 12.13 -3.40
C THR A 167 9.70 12.20 -4.52
N TYR A 168 8.62 12.98 -4.38
CA TYR A 168 7.64 13.20 -5.45
C TYR A 168 8.21 13.87 -6.70
N LEU A 169 9.35 14.52 -6.57
CA LEU A 169 9.96 15.30 -7.65
C LEU A 169 10.76 14.46 -8.68
N ASN A 170 10.91 13.16 -8.46
CA ASN A 170 11.75 12.30 -9.31
C ASN A 170 11.01 11.22 -10.09
N VAL A 171 9.71 11.35 -10.28
CA VAL A 171 8.89 10.36 -11.03
C VAL A 171 8.38 10.94 -12.35
N PHE A 172 8.97 12.07 -12.79
CA PHE A 172 8.72 12.65 -14.12
C PHE A 172 9.98 12.65 -14.96
#